data_f5ce452e359cd080b2920a69c831a160
#
_entry.id   f5ce452e359cd080b2920a69c831a160
#
_cell.length_a   1.000
_cell.length_b   1.000
_cell.length_c   1.000
_cell.angle_alpha   90.00
_cell.angle_beta   90.00
_cell.angle_gamma   90.00
#
_symmetry.space_group_name_H-M   'P 1'
#
loop_
_entity.id
_entity.type
_entity.pdbx_description
1 polymer ?
#
loop_
_entity_poly.entity_id
_entity_poly.type
_entity_poly.pdbx_seq_one_letter_code
_entity_poly.pdbx_strand_id
1 'polypeptide(L)'
;MFPCDFVKEKALAFGLHPKLKDKIFLAGGLVPWVISGEDSNRLHSDIDFVVPLSEMETIRAFLKEQGLYDHTHDSLFLSCNKEKVDFGTEIFLDGLPISFTPFFEENSDLFQRDFTTADFSTKDSLVTLCLPNLSPENYITAYTLPDGQKLCCTSLEFVYAKKSRKNRPKDQGDLQKMKQIGLNENRLKHITDSFSSAVLEIKP
;
A
#
# COMPACT_ATOMS: atom_id res chain seq x y z
N MET A 1 -6.18 0.14 17.42
CA MET A 1 -5.66 -1.23 17.18
C MET A 1 -6.83 -2.18 17.13
N PHE A 2 -6.95 -3.00 16.08
CA PHE A 2 -8.14 -3.78 15.73
C PHE A 2 -7.78 -5.25 15.48
N PRO A 3 -8.69 -6.21 15.78
CA PRO A 3 -8.50 -7.63 15.47
C PRO A 3 -8.30 -7.87 13.97
N CYS A 4 -7.53 -8.90 13.62
CA CYS A 4 -7.20 -9.21 12.22
C CYS A 4 -8.45 -9.44 11.36
N ASP A 5 -9.42 -10.20 11.86
CA ASP A 5 -10.63 -10.50 11.09
C ASP A 5 -11.48 -9.25 10.81
N PHE A 6 -11.58 -8.33 11.77
CA PHE A 6 -12.25 -7.04 11.56
C PHE A 6 -11.58 -6.24 10.43
N VAL A 7 -10.24 -6.17 10.45
CA VAL A 7 -9.48 -5.42 9.45
C VAL A 7 -9.55 -6.10 8.08
N LYS A 8 -9.49 -7.43 8.03
CA LYS A 8 -9.67 -8.21 6.79
C LYS A 8 -11.05 -7.97 6.16
N GLU A 9 -12.11 -8.01 6.96
CA GLU A 9 -13.48 -7.74 6.48
C GLU A 9 -13.57 -6.37 5.79
N LYS A 10 -13.05 -5.31 6.42
CA LYS A 10 -13.06 -3.97 5.84
C LYS A 10 -12.18 -3.88 4.58
N ALA A 11 -11.00 -4.50 4.61
CA ALA A 11 -10.11 -4.54 3.44
C ALA A 11 -10.76 -5.23 2.24
N LEU A 12 -11.43 -6.35 2.46
CA LEU A 12 -12.17 -7.09 1.41
C LEU A 12 -13.38 -6.30 0.91
N ALA A 13 -14.12 -5.63 1.79
CA ALA A 13 -15.25 -4.79 1.40
C ALA A 13 -14.85 -3.68 0.42
N PHE A 14 -13.66 -3.08 0.60
CA PHE A 14 -13.11 -2.10 -0.35
C PHE A 14 -12.49 -2.77 -1.57
N GLY A 15 -11.58 -3.73 -1.38
CA GLY A 15 -10.80 -4.33 -2.46
C GLY A 15 -11.62 -5.14 -3.47
N LEU A 16 -12.76 -5.66 -3.04
CA LEU A 16 -13.70 -6.41 -3.91
C LEU A 16 -14.89 -5.54 -4.39
N HIS A 17 -14.98 -4.29 -3.97
CA HIS A 17 -16.09 -3.42 -4.35
C HIS A 17 -16.09 -3.17 -5.86
N PRO A 18 -17.23 -3.37 -6.58
CA PRO A 18 -17.26 -3.29 -8.05
C PRO A 18 -16.77 -1.96 -8.64
N LYS A 19 -16.99 -0.82 -7.95
CA LYS A 19 -16.52 0.50 -8.39
C LYS A 19 -15.02 0.74 -8.14
N LEU A 20 -14.40 -0.03 -7.23
CA LEU A 20 -13.00 0.11 -6.79
C LEU A 20 -12.10 -1.00 -7.33
N LYS A 21 -12.70 -2.12 -7.73
CA LYS A 21 -11.96 -3.25 -8.29
C LYS A 21 -11.06 -2.77 -9.44
N ASP A 22 -9.84 -3.27 -9.45
CA ASP A 22 -8.78 -2.92 -10.41
C ASP A 22 -8.31 -1.46 -10.37
N LYS A 23 -8.76 -0.68 -9.37
CA LYS A 23 -8.36 0.72 -9.13
C LYS A 23 -7.64 0.92 -7.80
N ILE A 24 -7.88 0.05 -6.83
CA ILE A 24 -7.16 0.03 -5.56
C ILE A 24 -6.57 -1.36 -5.33
N PHE A 25 -5.42 -1.41 -4.71
CA PHE A 25 -4.70 -2.66 -4.48
C PHE A 25 -4.27 -2.73 -3.02
N LEU A 26 -4.71 -3.79 -2.32
CA LEU A 26 -4.34 -3.98 -0.92
C LEU A 26 -2.82 -4.05 -0.77
N ALA A 27 -2.28 -3.37 0.23
CA ALA A 27 -0.85 -3.28 0.49
C ALA A 27 -0.51 -3.57 1.96
N GLY A 28 0.77 -3.52 2.27
CA GLY A 28 1.23 -3.59 3.64
C GLY A 28 1.13 -4.95 4.30
N GLY A 29 1.08 -4.94 5.63
CA GLY A 29 1.21 -6.15 6.45
C GLY A 29 -0.01 -7.04 6.48
N LEU A 30 -1.14 -6.59 5.96
CA LEU A 30 -2.37 -7.36 5.92
C LEU A 30 -2.41 -8.34 4.73
N VAL A 31 -1.66 -8.06 3.66
CA VAL A 31 -1.66 -8.84 2.41
C VAL A 31 -1.51 -10.34 2.61
N PRO A 32 -0.49 -10.87 3.31
CA PRO A 32 -0.32 -12.32 3.46
C PRO A 32 -1.46 -12.99 4.23
N TRP A 33 -2.10 -12.27 5.14
CA TRP A 33 -3.19 -12.78 5.97
C TRP A 33 -4.54 -12.81 5.25
N VAL A 34 -4.76 -11.85 4.36
CA VAL A 34 -5.94 -11.86 3.47
C VAL A 34 -5.81 -12.96 2.43
N ILE A 35 -4.65 -13.13 1.81
CA ILE A 35 -4.41 -14.15 0.79
C ILE A 35 -4.54 -15.57 1.38
N SER A 36 -3.99 -15.81 2.57
CA SER A 36 -4.06 -17.14 3.21
C SER A 36 -5.40 -17.42 3.88
N GLY A 37 -6.20 -16.39 4.18
CA GLY A 37 -7.42 -16.51 4.99
C GLY A 37 -7.18 -16.72 6.49
N GLU A 38 -5.92 -16.84 6.93
CA GLU A 38 -5.57 -17.09 8.32
C GLU A 38 -5.55 -15.81 9.16
N ASP A 39 -5.63 -15.97 10.49
CA ASP A 39 -5.45 -14.87 11.44
C ASP A 39 -3.96 -14.60 11.69
N SER A 40 -3.60 -13.33 11.76
CA SER A 40 -2.23 -12.91 12.08
C SER A 40 -1.86 -13.09 13.55
N ASN A 41 -2.84 -13.37 14.41
CA ASN A 41 -2.71 -13.41 15.87
C ASN A 41 -2.12 -12.09 16.46
N ARG A 42 -2.29 -10.98 15.77
CA ARG A 42 -1.89 -9.65 16.22
C ARG A 42 -2.95 -8.60 15.89
N LEU A 43 -2.87 -7.49 16.59
CA LEU A 43 -3.69 -6.33 16.28
C LEU A 43 -3.09 -5.53 15.11
N HIS A 44 -3.95 -4.98 14.27
CA HIS A 44 -3.60 -4.08 13.18
C HIS A 44 -4.01 -2.65 13.51
N SER A 45 -3.23 -1.67 13.03
CA SER A 45 -3.49 -0.24 13.25
C SER A 45 -4.29 0.38 12.12
N ASP A 46 -4.18 -0.15 10.92
CA ASP A 46 -4.54 0.49 9.66
C ASP A 46 -4.81 -0.52 8.54
N ILE A 47 -5.36 -0.03 7.45
CA ILE A 47 -5.40 -0.71 6.15
C ILE A 47 -4.71 0.21 5.14
N ASP A 48 -3.74 -0.36 4.41
CA ASP A 48 -3.06 0.34 3.33
C ASP A 48 -3.58 -0.13 1.97
N PHE A 49 -3.98 0.82 1.13
CA PHE A 49 -4.17 0.59 -0.30
C PHE A 49 -3.18 1.43 -1.11
N VAL A 50 -2.69 0.88 -2.21
CA VAL A 50 -2.00 1.65 -3.23
C VAL A 50 -2.93 1.85 -4.42
N VAL A 51 -2.81 3.00 -5.08
CA VAL A 51 -3.75 3.48 -6.10
C VAL A 51 -2.95 4.06 -7.26
N PRO A 52 -3.24 3.71 -8.53
CA PRO A 52 -2.67 4.46 -9.65
C PRO A 52 -2.96 5.95 -9.50
N LEU A 53 -1.96 6.80 -9.66
CA LEU A 53 -2.12 8.25 -9.47
C LEU A 53 -3.26 8.83 -10.31
N SER A 54 -3.49 8.28 -11.50
CA SER A 54 -4.59 8.64 -12.40
C SER A 54 -5.98 8.33 -11.85
N GLU A 55 -6.10 7.39 -10.89
CA GLU A 55 -7.38 6.98 -10.30
C GLU A 55 -7.70 7.71 -8.99
N MET A 56 -6.80 8.51 -8.44
CA MET A 56 -6.99 9.15 -7.13
C MET A 56 -8.27 9.99 -7.05
N GLU A 57 -8.58 10.76 -8.10
CA GLU A 57 -9.84 11.55 -8.13
C GLU A 57 -11.09 10.65 -8.21
N THR A 58 -11.01 9.52 -8.91
CA THR A 58 -12.08 8.51 -8.94
C THR A 58 -12.33 7.93 -7.54
N ILE A 59 -11.25 7.65 -6.80
CA ILE A 59 -11.35 7.13 -5.43
C ILE A 59 -11.96 8.18 -4.50
N ARG A 60 -11.52 9.44 -4.56
CA ARG A 60 -12.10 10.54 -3.76
C ARG A 60 -13.58 10.74 -4.05
N ALA A 61 -13.97 10.71 -5.32
CA ALA A 61 -15.37 10.81 -5.71
C ALA A 61 -16.21 9.67 -5.12
N PHE A 62 -15.73 8.44 -5.20
CA PHE A 62 -16.37 7.29 -4.58
C PHE A 62 -16.51 7.45 -3.07
N LEU A 63 -15.44 7.81 -2.37
CA LEU A 63 -15.44 7.99 -0.91
C LEU A 63 -16.40 9.11 -0.50
N LYS A 64 -16.51 10.16 -1.31
CA LYS A 64 -17.49 11.26 -1.11
C LYS A 64 -18.94 10.77 -1.27
N GLU A 65 -19.22 9.95 -2.28
CA GLU A 65 -20.54 9.32 -2.46
C GLU A 65 -20.93 8.46 -1.26
N GLN A 66 -19.94 7.83 -0.60
CA GLN A 66 -20.17 7.03 0.61
C GLN A 66 -20.23 7.85 1.90
N GLY A 67 -20.03 9.16 1.84
CA GLY A 67 -19.97 10.02 3.04
C GLY A 67 -18.73 9.82 3.90
N LEU A 68 -17.67 9.21 3.35
CA LEU A 68 -16.44 8.89 4.06
C LEU A 68 -15.31 9.89 3.79
N TYR A 69 -15.41 10.68 2.73
CA TYR A 69 -14.33 11.58 2.34
C TYR A 69 -14.40 12.92 3.08
N ASP A 70 -13.24 13.30 3.61
CA ASP A 70 -12.96 14.63 4.13
C ASP A 70 -11.64 15.12 3.51
N HIS A 71 -11.69 16.24 2.81
CA HIS A 71 -10.53 16.85 2.15
C HIS A 71 -9.41 17.26 3.12
N THR A 72 -9.69 17.37 4.41
CA THR A 72 -8.67 17.65 5.44
C THR A 72 -7.72 16.46 5.64
N HIS A 73 -8.12 15.27 5.19
CA HIS A 73 -7.29 14.06 5.22
C HIS A 73 -6.47 13.85 3.95
N ASP A 74 -6.58 14.76 2.98
CA ASP A 74 -5.74 14.71 1.77
C ASP A 74 -4.32 15.16 2.09
N SER A 75 -3.38 14.37 1.60
CA SER A 75 -1.95 14.70 1.62
C SER A 75 -1.56 15.34 0.30
N LEU A 76 -1.97 16.60 0.12
CA LEU A 76 -1.70 17.40 -1.08
C LEU A 76 -0.71 18.51 -0.75
N PHE A 77 0.41 18.54 -1.47
CA PHE A 77 1.51 19.48 -1.22
C PHE A 77 1.84 20.27 -2.46
N LEU A 78 2.45 21.44 -2.26
CA LEU A 78 3.03 22.21 -3.35
C LEU A 78 4.53 21.89 -3.42
N SER A 79 5.00 21.47 -4.59
CA SER A 79 6.42 21.32 -4.87
C SER A 79 7.11 22.70 -4.86
N CYS A 80 8.46 22.70 -4.87
CA CYS A 80 9.24 23.93 -5.01
C CYS A 80 8.89 24.71 -6.29
N ASN A 81 8.37 24.03 -7.33
CA ASN A 81 7.90 24.65 -8.58
C ASN A 81 6.41 25.05 -8.53
N LYS A 82 5.78 25.00 -7.34
CA LYS A 82 4.34 25.27 -7.14
C LYS A 82 3.41 24.29 -7.84
N GLU A 83 3.90 23.14 -8.24
CA GLU A 83 3.06 22.04 -8.77
C GLU A 83 2.41 21.30 -7.61
N LYS A 84 1.14 20.98 -7.77
CA LYS A 84 0.39 20.18 -6.79
C LYS A 84 0.84 18.72 -6.86
N VAL A 85 1.37 18.23 -5.76
CA VAL A 85 1.83 16.84 -5.63
C VAL A 85 0.86 16.10 -4.72
N ASP A 86 0.27 15.02 -5.25
CA ASP A 86 -0.71 14.21 -4.53
C ASP A 86 0.00 13.03 -3.86
N PHE A 87 -0.07 12.98 -2.53
CA PHE A 87 0.44 11.88 -1.69
C PHE A 87 -0.69 10.98 -1.17
N GLY A 88 -1.91 11.18 -1.63
CA GLY A 88 -3.03 10.32 -1.28
C GLY A 88 -4.03 10.95 -0.33
N THR A 89 -4.88 10.09 0.20
CA THR A 89 -5.90 10.47 1.19
C THR A 89 -6.04 9.36 2.24
N GLU A 90 -6.53 9.70 3.40
CA GLU A 90 -6.87 8.77 4.47
C GLU A 90 -8.32 8.96 4.88
N ILE A 91 -9.01 7.88 5.21
CA ILE A 91 -10.34 7.92 5.79
C ILE A 91 -10.35 7.15 7.11
N PHE A 92 -11.39 7.36 7.90
CA PHE A 92 -11.62 6.61 9.14
C PHE A 92 -12.96 5.89 9.05
N LEU A 93 -12.92 4.55 9.14
CA LEU A 93 -14.12 3.70 9.18
C LEU A 93 -14.17 2.96 10.52
N ASP A 94 -15.17 3.28 11.33
CA ASP A 94 -15.29 2.75 12.71
C ASP A 94 -14.01 3.00 13.55
N GLY A 95 -13.34 4.13 13.30
CA GLY A 95 -12.08 4.50 13.95
C GLY A 95 -10.83 3.82 13.37
N LEU A 96 -10.98 2.94 12.38
CA LEU A 96 -9.88 2.29 11.66
C LEU A 96 -9.39 3.20 10.53
N PRO A 97 -8.12 3.63 10.53
CA PRO A 97 -7.53 4.36 9.42
C PRO A 97 -7.42 3.48 8.17
N ILE A 98 -7.81 4.02 7.02
CA ILE A 98 -7.65 3.39 5.70
C ILE A 98 -6.96 4.40 4.80
N SER A 99 -5.74 4.09 4.39
CA SER A 99 -4.93 4.96 3.53
C SER A 99 -4.99 4.54 2.06
N PHE A 100 -5.00 5.54 1.17
CA PHE A 100 -4.94 5.38 -0.28
C PHE A 100 -3.72 6.14 -0.80
N THR A 101 -2.64 5.40 -1.04
CA THR A 101 -1.32 5.96 -1.40
C THR A 101 -1.08 5.84 -2.90
N PRO A 102 -0.80 6.94 -3.63
CA PRO A 102 -0.64 6.89 -5.06
C PRO A 102 0.70 6.29 -5.50
N PHE A 103 0.66 5.59 -6.64
CA PHE A 103 1.84 5.19 -7.41
C PHE A 103 1.65 5.51 -8.89
N PHE A 104 2.73 5.59 -9.63
CA PHE A 104 2.73 5.80 -11.08
C PHE A 104 3.99 5.24 -11.71
N GLU A 105 3.96 5.05 -13.02
CA GLU A 105 5.10 4.65 -13.83
C GLU A 105 5.56 5.82 -14.70
N GLU A 106 6.85 6.02 -14.77
CA GLU A 106 7.48 6.97 -15.68
C GLU A 106 8.84 6.42 -16.15
N ASN A 107 9.08 6.40 -17.47
CA ASN A 107 10.31 5.89 -18.08
C ASN A 107 10.70 4.47 -17.65
N SER A 108 9.74 3.57 -17.46
CA SER A 108 9.90 2.20 -16.96
C SER A 108 10.31 2.09 -15.48
N ASP A 109 10.30 3.18 -14.75
CA ASP A 109 10.51 3.21 -13.32
C ASP A 109 9.18 3.35 -12.60
N LEU A 110 8.97 2.60 -11.51
CA LEU A 110 7.80 2.74 -10.66
C LEU A 110 8.09 3.75 -9.55
N PHE A 111 7.18 4.69 -9.38
CA PHE A 111 7.21 5.66 -8.30
C PHE A 111 6.08 5.40 -7.32
N GLN A 112 6.40 5.28 -6.04
CA GLN A 112 5.43 5.21 -4.96
C GLN A 112 5.59 6.45 -4.07
N ARG A 113 4.51 7.19 -3.87
CA ARG A 113 4.47 8.28 -2.90
C ARG A 113 4.02 7.73 -1.56
N ASP A 114 4.77 8.03 -0.52
CA ASP A 114 4.52 7.48 0.80
C ASP A 114 4.70 8.58 1.85
N PHE A 115 3.83 8.56 2.85
CA PHE A 115 3.99 9.37 4.04
C PHE A 115 4.74 8.54 5.08
N THR A 116 5.94 8.94 5.43
CA THR A 116 6.71 8.25 6.46
C THR A 116 7.03 9.17 7.62
N THR A 117 6.89 8.62 8.83
CA THR A 117 7.53 9.22 10.00
C THR A 117 9.00 8.87 9.91
N ALA A 118 9.85 9.86 9.59
CA ALA A 118 11.28 9.65 9.64
C ALA A 118 11.70 9.45 11.10
N ASP A 119 12.47 8.39 11.39
CA ASP A 119 13.13 8.18 12.69
C ASP A 119 14.16 9.29 13.03
N PHE A 120 14.27 10.28 12.19
CA PHE A 120 15.16 11.41 12.34
C PHE A 120 14.39 12.61 12.90
N SER A 121 14.31 12.67 14.23
CA SER A 121 13.86 13.87 14.94
C SER A 121 12.53 14.50 14.49
N THR A 122 11.40 13.89 14.86
CA THR A 122 10.10 14.57 15.06
C THR A 122 9.46 15.31 13.87
N LYS A 123 9.86 15.05 12.64
CA LYS A 123 9.20 15.64 11.46
C LYS A 123 8.71 14.53 10.53
N ASP A 124 7.45 14.60 10.21
CA ASP A 124 6.85 13.78 9.16
C ASP A 124 7.49 14.14 7.82
N SER A 125 7.92 13.13 7.08
CA SER A 125 8.53 13.31 5.77
C SER A 125 7.67 12.70 4.70
N LEU A 126 7.52 13.42 3.60
CA LEU A 126 6.90 12.94 2.38
C LEU A 126 7.99 12.38 1.48
N VAL A 127 7.83 11.14 1.09
CA VAL A 127 8.84 10.42 0.32
C VAL A 127 8.24 9.87 -0.95
N THR A 128 8.87 10.19 -2.08
CA THR A 128 8.63 9.49 -3.34
C THR A 128 9.75 8.45 -3.51
N LEU A 129 9.38 7.18 -3.42
CA LEU A 129 10.28 6.07 -3.66
C LEU A 129 10.33 5.77 -5.15
N CYS A 130 11.50 5.92 -5.75
CA CYS A 130 11.76 5.50 -7.12
C CYS A 130 12.25 4.05 -7.11
N LEU A 131 11.67 3.22 -7.94
CA LEU A 131 11.99 1.79 -8.10
C LEU A 131 12.35 1.55 -9.58
N PRO A 132 13.63 1.65 -9.94
CA PRO A 132 14.09 1.53 -11.32
C PRO A 132 13.75 0.18 -11.92
N ASN A 133 13.32 0.20 -13.19
CA ASN A 133 12.98 -0.97 -13.98
C ASN A 133 11.94 -1.89 -13.33
N LEU A 134 11.11 -1.38 -12.43
CA LEU A 134 10.04 -2.15 -11.82
C LEU A 134 8.72 -1.84 -12.53
N SER A 135 8.23 -2.81 -13.30
CA SER A 135 6.94 -2.67 -13.95
C SER A 135 5.76 -2.85 -12.98
N PRO A 136 4.59 -2.25 -13.29
CA PRO A 136 3.37 -2.45 -12.49
C PRO A 136 2.99 -3.92 -12.29
N GLU A 137 3.26 -4.81 -13.25
CA GLU A 137 2.97 -6.25 -13.14
C GLU A 137 3.84 -6.97 -12.09
N ASN A 138 5.04 -6.44 -11.81
CA ASN A 138 5.88 -6.94 -10.72
C ASN A 138 5.46 -6.36 -9.38
N TYR A 139 4.85 -5.18 -9.39
CA TYR A 139 4.38 -4.48 -8.20
C TYR A 139 3.02 -4.98 -7.72
N ILE A 140 2.06 -5.16 -8.65
CA ILE A 140 0.69 -5.62 -8.37
C ILE A 140 0.49 -7.04 -8.90
N THR A 141 -0.17 -7.87 -8.09
CA THR A 141 -0.49 -9.27 -8.45
C THR A 141 -1.92 -9.60 -8.02
N ALA A 142 -2.64 -10.33 -8.87
CA ALA A 142 -3.95 -10.88 -8.53
C ALA A 142 -3.76 -12.23 -7.80
N TYR A 143 -4.35 -12.35 -6.64
CA TYR A 143 -4.36 -13.59 -5.84
C TYR A 143 -5.76 -14.16 -5.78
N THR A 144 -5.86 -15.49 -5.77
CA THR A 144 -7.12 -16.19 -5.51
C THR A 144 -7.26 -16.39 -4.01
N LEU A 145 -8.34 -15.87 -3.46
CA LEU A 145 -8.67 -16.01 -2.04
C LEU A 145 -9.23 -17.40 -1.73
N PRO A 146 -9.31 -17.83 -0.45
CA PRO A 146 -9.84 -19.13 -0.06
C PRO A 146 -11.27 -19.41 -0.53
N ASP A 147 -12.09 -18.38 -0.72
CA ASP A 147 -13.45 -18.45 -1.24
C ASP A 147 -13.54 -18.45 -2.78
N GLY A 148 -12.40 -18.45 -3.47
CA GLY A 148 -12.30 -18.43 -4.93
C GLY A 148 -12.36 -17.04 -5.58
N GLN A 149 -12.61 -15.97 -4.83
CA GLN A 149 -12.60 -14.61 -5.37
C GLN A 149 -11.16 -14.17 -5.70
N LYS A 150 -11.03 -13.22 -6.64
CA LYS A 150 -9.72 -12.64 -6.99
C LYS A 150 -9.59 -11.25 -6.38
N LEU A 151 -8.49 -11.03 -5.68
CA LEU A 151 -8.12 -9.74 -5.11
C LEU A 151 -6.75 -9.32 -5.65
N CYS A 152 -6.65 -8.10 -6.14
CA CYS A 152 -5.38 -7.50 -6.53
C CYS A 152 -4.72 -6.83 -5.33
N CYS A 153 -3.45 -7.17 -5.09
CA CYS A 153 -2.65 -6.66 -3.99
C CYS A 153 -1.26 -6.25 -4.49
N THR A 154 -0.52 -5.49 -3.69
CA THR A 154 0.94 -5.45 -3.89
C THR A 154 1.49 -6.87 -3.80
N SER A 155 2.44 -7.21 -4.67
CA SER A 155 3.01 -8.57 -4.71
C SER A 155 3.61 -8.95 -3.35
N LEU A 156 3.52 -10.23 -2.98
CA LEU A 156 4.11 -10.74 -1.73
C LEU A 156 5.61 -10.44 -1.69
N GLU A 157 6.27 -10.52 -2.84
CA GLU A 157 7.71 -10.23 -2.98
C GLU A 157 8.02 -8.76 -2.67
N PHE A 158 7.15 -7.85 -3.11
CA PHE A 158 7.31 -6.42 -2.80
C PHE A 158 7.14 -6.16 -1.30
N VAL A 159 6.07 -6.69 -0.71
CA VAL A 159 5.83 -6.57 0.75
C VAL A 159 6.98 -7.17 1.53
N TYR A 160 7.45 -8.36 1.11
CA TYR A 160 8.58 -9.05 1.73
C TYR A 160 9.87 -8.22 1.68
N ALA A 161 10.25 -7.72 0.49
CA ALA A 161 11.45 -6.92 0.31
C ALA A 161 11.41 -5.63 1.16
N LYS A 162 10.27 -4.91 1.14
CA LYS A 162 10.06 -3.69 1.94
C LYS A 162 10.20 -3.95 3.46
N LYS A 163 9.62 -5.06 3.97
CA LYS A 163 9.66 -5.43 5.39
C LYS A 163 11.00 -5.98 5.82
N SER A 164 11.64 -6.82 5.02
CA SER A 164 12.97 -7.37 5.31
C SER A 164 14.02 -6.27 5.49
N ARG A 165 13.95 -5.20 4.71
CA ARG A 165 14.85 -4.04 4.85
C ARG A 165 14.65 -3.28 6.16
N LYS A 166 13.40 -3.14 6.62
CA LYS A 166 13.09 -2.47 7.90
C LYS A 166 13.40 -3.34 9.11
N ASN A 167 13.42 -4.65 8.95
CA ASN A 167 13.74 -5.68 9.97
C ASN A 167 13.14 -5.42 11.36
N ARG A 168 11.87 -4.99 11.42
CA ARG A 168 11.19 -4.69 12.69
C ARG A 168 10.67 -5.97 13.33
N PRO A 169 10.73 -6.13 14.67
CA PRO A 169 10.21 -7.32 15.36
C PRO A 169 8.76 -7.64 15.00
N LYS A 170 7.90 -6.63 14.86
CA LYS A 170 6.49 -6.80 14.50
C LYS A 170 6.26 -7.37 13.09
N ASP A 171 7.26 -7.30 12.21
CA ASP A 171 7.16 -7.78 10.82
C ASP A 171 7.55 -9.25 10.66
N GLN A 172 8.14 -9.90 11.68
CA GLN A 172 8.66 -11.27 11.59
C GLN A 172 7.55 -12.29 11.27
N GLY A 173 6.37 -12.16 11.87
CA GLY A 173 5.21 -13.02 11.57
C GLY A 173 4.78 -12.90 10.11
N ASP A 174 4.70 -11.67 9.58
CA ASP A 174 4.33 -11.41 8.19
C ASP A 174 5.38 -12.01 7.23
N LEU A 175 6.69 -11.84 7.53
CA LEU A 175 7.79 -12.40 6.72
C LEU A 175 7.74 -13.92 6.68
N GLN A 176 7.50 -14.57 7.83
CA GLN A 176 7.37 -16.01 7.91
C GLN A 176 6.13 -16.50 7.12
N LYS A 177 5.01 -15.80 7.24
CA LYS A 177 3.78 -16.14 6.52
C LYS A 177 3.96 -16.06 5.00
N MET A 178 4.60 -15.00 4.50
CA MET A 178 4.88 -14.87 3.07
C MET A 178 5.77 -15.99 2.53
N LYS A 179 6.77 -16.44 3.31
CA LYS A 179 7.59 -17.63 2.96
C LYS A 179 6.77 -18.91 2.91
N GLN A 180 5.80 -19.10 3.82
CA GLN A 180 4.92 -20.26 3.82
C GLN A 180 3.97 -20.28 2.62
N ILE A 181 3.44 -19.12 2.22
CA ILE A 181 2.59 -19.01 1.02
C ILE A 181 3.42 -19.30 -0.24
N GLY A 182 4.69 -18.93 -0.26
CA GLY A 182 5.62 -19.09 -1.37
C GLY A 182 5.91 -17.75 -2.06
N LEU A 183 7.18 -17.49 -2.28
CA LEU A 183 7.67 -16.30 -2.97
C LEU A 183 8.27 -16.72 -4.32
N ASN A 184 8.02 -15.94 -5.36
CA ASN A 184 8.70 -16.10 -6.63
C ASN A 184 10.10 -15.49 -6.52
N GLU A 185 11.13 -16.33 -6.50
CA GLU A 185 12.53 -15.90 -6.28
C GLU A 185 13.03 -14.93 -7.35
N ASN A 186 12.65 -15.13 -8.62
CA ASN A 186 13.06 -14.24 -9.70
C ASN A 186 12.44 -12.84 -9.53
N ARG A 187 11.15 -12.77 -9.19
CA ARG A 187 10.46 -11.51 -8.89
C ARG A 187 11.05 -10.85 -7.65
N LEU A 188 11.28 -11.63 -6.59
CA LEU A 188 11.89 -11.11 -5.35
C LEU A 188 13.26 -10.51 -5.60
N LYS A 189 14.10 -11.20 -6.38
CA LYS A 189 15.42 -10.69 -6.76
C LYS A 189 15.28 -9.39 -7.54
N HIS A 190 14.44 -9.36 -8.57
CA HIS A 190 14.21 -8.16 -9.38
C HIS A 190 13.75 -6.96 -8.54
N ILE A 191 12.76 -7.17 -7.66
CA ILE A 191 12.27 -6.13 -6.75
C ILE A 191 13.36 -5.68 -5.78
N THR A 192 14.15 -6.62 -5.23
CA THR A 192 15.24 -6.29 -4.30
C THR A 192 16.32 -5.44 -4.98
N ASP A 193 16.65 -5.75 -6.22
CA ASP A 193 17.59 -4.97 -7.03
C ASP A 193 17.06 -3.54 -7.28
N SER A 194 15.76 -3.41 -7.54
CA SER A 194 15.09 -2.10 -7.71
C SER A 194 15.04 -1.27 -6.43
N PHE A 195 15.01 -1.88 -5.26
CA PHE A 195 15.00 -1.17 -3.98
C PHE A 195 16.31 -0.44 -3.64
N SER A 196 17.35 -0.56 -4.45
CA SER A 196 18.62 0.16 -4.26
C SER A 196 18.58 1.65 -4.62
N SER A 197 17.43 2.17 -4.94
CA SER A 197 17.17 3.44 -5.61
C SER A 197 17.04 4.63 -4.69
N ALA A 198 17.17 5.80 -5.29
CA ALA A 198 17.06 7.07 -4.62
C ALA A 198 15.66 7.31 -4.04
N VAL A 199 15.62 7.73 -2.80
CA VAL A 199 14.43 8.29 -2.15
C VAL A 199 14.48 9.80 -2.37
N LEU A 200 13.42 10.35 -2.99
CA LEU A 200 13.26 11.79 -3.10
C LEU A 200 12.38 12.26 -1.94
N GLU A 201 12.98 12.97 -1.00
CA GLU A 201 12.25 13.63 0.08
C GLU A 201 11.68 14.95 -0.42
N ILE A 202 10.36 15.13 -0.33
CA ILE A 202 9.71 16.42 -0.56
C ILE A 202 9.35 16.97 0.82
N LYS A 203 9.98 18.07 1.19
CA LYS A 203 9.61 18.83 2.40
C LYS A 203 8.53 19.84 2.03
N PRO A 204 7.45 19.91 2.83
CA PRO A 204 6.43 20.94 2.66
C PRO A 204 6.99 22.36 2.82
#